data_077ea40e980d0dab60f763bbb4cd2363
#
_entry.id   077ea40e980d0dab60f763bbb4cd2363
#
_cell.length_a   1.000
_cell.length_b   1.000
_cell.length_c   1.000
_cell.angle_alpha   90.00
_cell.angle_beta   90.00
_cell.angle_gamma   90.00
#
_symmetry.space_group_name_H-M   'P 1'
#
loop_
_entity.id
_entity.type
_entity.pdbx_description
1 polymer ?
#
loop_
_entity_poly.entity_id
_entity_poly.type
_entity_poly.pdbx_seq_one_letter_code
_entity_poly.pdbx_strand_id
1 'polypeptide(L)'
;MSQRSELPIAVIDSGVGGISVLRELLKIMPNENYIYYGDSINAPYGVKTKSEVLDITRKNLQYLKKVGIKALVIACNTATSAAAQALREEETELPIIGIEPAIKPASLVCENPRVIVMATPLTLKEEKFLMLADRFAGREEIIPLPCPGLVELIESGNTDGEEINAYLRSLFEPFATQRIDAVVLGCTHYPHASAAIARHAPKGAVILDGGMGTARHTRTRLAEAGLLRTSHETGKIRIINTSPDPRLPFFCKQLLYKKC
;
A
#
# COMPACT_ATOMS: atom_id res chain seq x y z
N MET A 1 24.38 8.23 -20.35
CA MET A 1 23.28 7.78 -19.48
C MET A 1 23.54 8.32 -18.08
N SER A 2 22.57 8.87 -17.39
CA SER A 2 22.76 9.39 -16.03
C SER A 2 23.02 8.22 -15.08
N GLN A 3 24.12 8.24 -14.32
CA GLN A 3 24.41 7.27 -13.27
C GLN A 3 23.23 7.14 -12.26
N ARG A 4 22.41 8.19 -12.17
CA ARG A 4 21.24 8.25 -11.29
C ARG A 4 20.07 7.34 -11.76
N SER A 5 19.88 7.08 -13.07
CA SER A 5 18.84 6.19 -13.57
C SER A 5 19.05 4.73 -13.20
N GLU A 6 20.30 4.31 -12.92
CA GLU A 6 20.63 2.95 -12.48
C GLU A 6 20.39 2.71 -10.98
N LEU A 7 20.22 3.78 -10.18
CA LEU A 7 19.91 3.66 -8.77
C LEU A 7 18.54 3.00 -8.56
N PRO A 8 18.34 2.26 -7.46
CA PRO A 8 17.09 1.58 -7.18
C PRO A 8 15.96 2.54 -6.79
N ILE A 9 14.72 2.12 -7.03
CA ILE A 9 13.51 2.66 -6.44
C ILE A 9 13.37 2.05 -5.05
N ALA A 10 13.30 2.87 -3.99
CA ALA A 10 12.97 2.38 -2.66
C ALA A 10 11.44 2.28 -2.49
N VAL A 11 10.98 1.17 -1.94
CA VAL A 11 9.59 0.93 -1.56
C VAL A 11 9.55 0.72 -0.06
N ILE A 12 8.97 1.67 0.68
CA ILE A 12 8.89 1.58 2.14
C ILE A 12 7.48 1.23 2.61
N ASP A 13 7.43 0.41 3.66
CA ASP A 13 6.18 0.04 4.34
C ASP A 13 6.44 -0.14 5.84
N SER A 14 5.39 -0.11 6.66
CA SER A 14 5.49 -0.37 8.09
C SER A 14 5.85 -1.81 8.45
N GLY A 15 5.68 -2.75 7.51
CA GLY A 15 5.91 -4.17 7.75
C GLY A 15 6.14 -4.93 6.45
N VAL A 16 5.33 -5.97 6.21
CA VAL A 16 5.41 -6.82 5.02
C VAL A 16 4.36 -6.48 3.96
N GLY A 17 3.36 -5.67 4.31
CA GLY A 17 2.20 -5.38 3.46
C GLY A 17 2.56 -4.75 2.12
N GLY A 18 3.52 -3.84 2.09
CA GLY A 18 3.96 -3.13 0.89
C GLY A 18 4.58 -4.02 -0.21
N ILE A 19 4.81 -5.31 0.06
CA ILE A 19 5.13 -6.29 -0.97
C ILE A 19 4.01 -6.37 -2.02
N SER A 20 2.76 -6.12 -1.65
CA SER A 20 1.64 -6.01 -2.60
C SER A 20 1.89 -4.91 -3.65
N VAL A 21 2.37 -3.75 -3.21
CA VAL A 21 2.70 -2.62 -4.09
C VAL A 21 3.95 -2.92 -4.93
N LEU A 22 4.99 -3.53 -4.33
CA LEU A 22 6.18 -3.96 -5.07
C LEU A 22 5.83 -4.92 -6.21
N ARG A 23 4.88 -5.85 -6.00
CA ARG A 23 4.40 -6.76 -7.07
C ARG A 23 3.83 -5.99 -8.25
N GLU A 24 3.04 -4.95 -8.02
CA GLU A 24 2.48 -4.13 -9.08
C GLU A 24 3.54 -3.28 -9.79
N LEU A 25 4.53 -2.77 -9.05
CA LEU A 25 5.68 -2.07 -9.63
C LEU A 25 6.48 -2.98 -10.56
N LEU A 26 6.73 -4.24 -10.17
CA LEU A 26 7.43 -5.22 -10.98
C LEU A 26 6.68 -5.60 -12.26
N LYS A 27 5.35 -5.63 -12.25
CA LYS A 27 4.54 -5.84 -13.46
C LYS A 27 4.67 -4.69 -14.46
N ILE A 28 4.74 -3.46 -13.96
CA ILE A 28 4.79 -2.25 -14.81
C ILE A 28 6.22 -1.90 -15.23
N MET A 29 7.20 -2.13 -14.36
CA MET A 29 8.60 -1.76 -14.57
C MET A 29 9.55 -2.91 -14.15
N PRO A 30 9.56 -4.05 -14.86
CA PRO A 30 10.34 -5.23 -14.47
C PRO A 30 11.86 -5.01 -14.59
N ASN A 31 12.28 -4.00 -15.33
CA ASN A 31 13.69 -3.70 -15.58
C ASN A 31 14.29 -2.74 -14.54
N GLU A 32 13.47 -2.18 -13.64
CA GLU A 32 13.93 -1.29 -12.58
C GLU A 32 14.57 -2.06 -11.42
N ASN A 33 15.58 -1.45 -10.79
CA ASN A 33 16.14 -1.97 -9.55
C ASN A 33 15.27 -1.51 -8.37
N TYR A 34 15.08 -2.39 -7.37
CA TYR A 34 14.25 -2.10 -6.21
C TYR A 34 14.95 -2.41 -4.90
N ILE A 35 14.68 -1.57 -3.89
CA ILE A 35 14.90 -1.87 -2.48
C ILE A 35 13.54 -1.85 -1.81
N TYR A 36 13.08 -3.00 -1.31
CA TYR A 36 11.98 -3.05 -0.37
C TYR A 36 12.51 -2.85 1.04
N TYR A 37 11.89 -1.94 1.80
CA TYR A 37 12.24 -1.64 3.18
C TYR A 37 11.00 -1.74 4.05
N GLY A 38 10.88 -2.84 4.80
CA GLY A 38 9.83 -3.07 5.79
C GLY A 38 10.29 -2.66 7.17
N ASP A 39 9.65 -1.65 7.76
CA ASP A 39 10.00 -1.11 9.07
C ASP A 39 9.27 -1.81 10.21
N SER A 40 9.40 -3.13 10.26
CA SER A 40 8.67 -3.97 11.21
C SER A 40 9.03 -3.72 12.70
N ILE A 41 10.22 -3.18 12.98
CA ILE A 41 10.59 -2.84 14.36
C ILE A 41 9.72 -1.71 14.95
N ASN A 42 9.22 -0.83 14.11
CA ASN A 42 8.35 0.28 14.49
C ASN A 42 6.86 0.00 14.21
N ALA A 43 6.52 -1.17 13.66
CA ALA A 43 5.12 -1.56 13.43
C ALA A 43 4.37 -1.78 14.77
N PRO A 44 3.04 -1.65 14.79
CA PRO A 44 2.19 -1.15 13.71
C PRO A 44 2.13 0.39 13.68
N TYR A 45 2.12 1.00 12.49
CA TYR A 45 1.97 2.45 12.34
C TYR A 45 0.56 2.94 12.64
N GLY A 46 -0.44 2.08 12.50
CA GLY A 46 -1.85 2.43 12.66
C GLY A 46 -2.30 2.81 14.09
N VAL A 47 -1.44 2.66 15.09
CA VAL A 47 -1.70 3.05 16.50
C VAL A 47 -0.84 4.22 16.98
N LYS A 48 0.06 4.72 16.11
CA LYS A 48 0.97 5.84 16.41
C LYS A 48 0.36 7.19 16.03
N THR A 49 0.88 8.25 16.60
CA THR A 49 0.51 9.61 16.20
C THR A 49 1.09 9.96 14.81
N LYS A 50 0.47 10.94 14.15
CA LYS A 50 0.95 11.44 12.85
C LYS A 50 2.41 11.93 12.92
N SER A 51 2.79 12.63 14.00
CA SER A 51 4.16 13.10 14.20
C SER A 51 5.16 11.96 14.33
N GLU A 52 4.85 10.93 15.13
CA GLU A 52 5.71 9.75 15.27
C GLU A 52 5.92 9.04 13.94
N VAL A 53 4.85 8.84 13.15
CA VAL A 53 4.94 8.19 11.83
C VAL A 53 5.77 9.05 10.86
N LEU A 54 5.61 10.38 10.88
CA LEU A 54 6.43 11.30 10.08
C LEU A 54 7.91 11.17 10.43
N ASP A 55 8.25 11.20 11.72
CA ASP A 55 9.65 11.15 12.18
C ASP A 55 10.31 9.80 11.83
N ILE A 56 9.58 8.70 12.00
CA ILE A 56 10.03 7.37 11.62
C ILE A 56 10.27 7.31 10.09
N THR A 57 9.30 7.76 9.30
CA THR A 57 9.40 7.73 7.83
C THR A 57 10.54 8.61 7.33
N ARG A 58 10.77 9.78 7.96
CA ARG A 58 11.92 10.66 7.67
C ARG A 58 13.27 9.97 7.95
N LYS A 59 13.40 9.27 9.09
CA LYS A 59 14.61 8.50 9.42
C LYS A 59 14.86 7.37 8.40
N ASN A 60 13.82 6.67 8.01
CA ASN A 60 13.89 5.62 6.99
C ASN A 60 14.33 6.19 5.63
N LEU A 61 13.79 7.34 5.22
CA LEU A 61 14.22 8.02 4.00
C LEU A 61 15.70 8.43 4.07
N GLN A 62 16.15 9.00 5.19
CA GLN A 62 17.56 9.38 5.37
C GLN A 62 18.51 8.17 5.26
N TYR A 63 18.13 7.02 5.82
CA TYR A 63 18.88 5.78 5.64
C TYR A 63 18.94 5.36 4.16
N LEU A 64 17.81 5.34 3.48
CA LEU A 64 17.72 4.94 2.08
C LEU A 64 18.47 5.89 1.14
N LYS A 65 18.50 7.19 1.43
CA LYS A 65 19.33 8.18 0.70
C LYS A 65 20.82 7.87 0.82
N LYS A 66 21.29 7.44 1.99
CA LYS A 66 22.69 7.01 2.17
C LYS A 66 23.01 5.73 1.40
N VAL A 67 22.03 4.83 1.23
CA VAL A 67 22.18 3.63 0.40
C VAL A 67 22.25 4.00 -1.09
N GLY A 68 21.66 5.12 -1.48
CA GLY A 68 21.57 5.61 -2.86
C GLY A 68 20.29 5.11 -3.52
N ILE A 69 19.30 6.01 -3.66
CA ILE A 69 18.02 5.74 -4.33
C ILE A 69 17.70 6.85 -5.33
N LYS A 70 16.93 6.55 -6.37
CA LYS A 70 16.45 7.54 -7.34
C LYS A 70 15.01 8.02 -7.11
N ALA A 71 14.24 7.25 -6.36
CA ALA A 71 12.86 7.58 -5.99
C ALA A 71 12.45 6.84 -4.73
N LEU A 72 11.45 7.37 -4.03
CA LEU A 72 10.80 6.75 -2.88
C LEU A 72 9.33 6.47 -3.19
N VAL A 73 8.89 5.23 -3.01
CA VAL A 73 7.48 4.84 -2.98
C VAL A 73 7.10 4.53 -1.53
N ILE A 74 6.19 5.30 -0.97
CA ILE A 74 5.61 5.06 0.35
C ILE A 74 4.39 4.16 0.14
N ALA A 75 4.57 2.85 0.34
CA ALA A 75 3.54 1.85 0.12
C ALA A 75 2.49 1.82 1.25
N CYS A 76 2.88 2.14 2.48
CA CYS A 76 1.97 2.20 3.62
C CYS A 76 0.99 3.38 3.51
N ASN A 77 -0.33 3.13 3.56
CA ASN A 77 -1.35 4.19 3.52
C ASN A 77 -1.22 5.13 4.72
N THR A 78 -0.99 4.60 5.93
CA THR A 78 -0.78 5.38 7.14
C THR A 78 0.45 6.29 7.01
N ALA A 79 1.58 5.75 6.54
CA ALA A 79 2.79 6.55 6.31
C ALA A 79 2.60 7.60 5.21
N THR A 80 1.87 7.27 4.15
CA THR A 80 1.55 8.23 3.07
C THR A 80 0.75 9.40 3.63
N SER A 81 -0.29 9.13 4.40
CA SER A 81 -1.15 10.16 4.99
C SER A 81 -0.36 11.08 5.95
N ALA A 82 0.49 10.47 6.78
CA ALA A 82 1.24 11.20 7.80
C ALA A 82 2.44 11.98 7.24
N ALA A 83 3.15 11.45 6.22
CA ALA A 83 4.49 11.92 5.88
C ALA A 83 4.69 12.38 4.43
N ALA A 84 3.91 11.89 3.46
CA ALA A 84 4.26 12.10 2.06
C ALA A 84 4.33 13.58 1.64
N GLN A 85 3.46 14.43 2.17
CA GLN A 85 3.46 15.86 1.84
C GLN A 85 4.71 16.56 2.41
N ALA A 86 4.96 16.40 3.71
CA ALA A 86 6.11 17.01 4.36
C ALA A 86 7.43 16.57 3.70
N LEU A 87 7.57 15.27 3.41
CA LEU A 87 8.77 14.76 2.75
C LEU A 87 8.95 15.29 1.32
N ARG A 88 7.88 15.55 0.56
CA ARG A 88 7.96 16.19 -0.76
C ARG A 88 8.42 17.64 -0.68
N GLU A 89 8.04 18.35 0.36
CA GLU A 89 8.45 19.73 0.62
C GLU A 89 9.93 19.80 1.05
N GLU A 90 10.40 18.80 1.81
CA GLU A 90 11.78 18.67 2.27
C GLU A 90 12.74 18.17 1.17
N GLU A 91 12.26 17.36 0.23
CA GLU A 91 13.08 16.61 -0.75
C GLU A 91 12.64 16.92 -2.19
N THR A 92 12.99 18.10 -2.67
CA THR A 92 12.56 18.60 -3.99
C THR A 92 13.17 17.85 -5.18
N GLU A 93 14.37 17.25 -5.00
CA GLU A 93 15.11 16.54 -6.04
C GLU A 93 14.79 15.05 -6.14
N LEU A 94 14.09 14.48 -5.14
CA LEU A 94 13.77 13.07 -5.07
C LEU A 94 12.27 12.85 -5.33
N PRO A 95 11.87 12.16 -6.40
CA PRO A 95 10.48 11.78 -6.59
C PRO A 95 9.96 10.96 -5.41
N ILE A 96 8.94 11.45 -4.72
CA ILE A 96 8.26 10.77 -3.60
C ILE A 96 6.82 10.49 -3.98
N ILE A 97 6.49 9.21 -4.11
CA ILE A 97 5.19 8.71 -4.50
C ILE A 97 4.55 8.03 -3.29
N GLY A 98 3.37 8.48 -2.89
CA GLY A 98 2.59 7.81 -1.83
C GLY A 98 1.42 7.05 -2.43
N ILE A 99 1.09 5.90 -1.83
CA ILE A 99 -0.13 5.17 -2.17
C ILE A 99 -1.37 5.96 -1.73
N GLU A 100 -2.44 5.83 -2.49
CA GLU A 100 -3.76 6.30 -2.10
C GLU A 100 -4.79 5.17 -2.22
N PRO A 101 -5.81 5.13 -1.34
CA PRO A 101 -6.92 4.21 -1.49
C PRO A 101 -7.56 4.33 -2.87
N ALA A 102 -8.01 3.20 -3.44
CA ALA A 102 -8.57 3.13 -4.79
C ALA A 102 -10.00 3.68 -4.88
N ILE A 103 -10.28 4.84 -4.27
CA ILE A 103 -11.61 5.47 -4.29
C ILE A 103 -11.96 5.92 -5.70
N LYS A 104 -11.02 6.58 -6.41
CA LYS A 104 -11.26 7.01 -7.80
C LYS A 104 -11.63 5.85 -8.75
N PRO A 105 -10.93 4.70 -8.79
CA PRO A 105 -11.41 3.55 -9.54
C PRO A 105 -12.77 3.03 -9.07
N ALA A 106 -13.03 3.05 -7.76
CA ALA A 106 -14.31 2.61 -7.18
C ALA A 106 -15.48 3.48 -7.65
N SER A 107 -15.27 4.79 -7.79
CA SER A 107 -16.30 5.73 -8.28
C SER A 107 -16.69 5.51 -9.75
N LEU A 108 -15.95 4.69 -10.49
CA LEU A 108 -16.19 4.39 -11.89
C LEU A 108 -16.81 3.00 -12.13
N VAL A 109 -17.09 2.25 -11.07
CA VAL A 109 -17.64 0.88 -11.18
C VAL A 109 -19.07 0.89 -11.74
N CYS A 110 -19.88 1.84 -11.30
CA CYS A 110 -21.23 2.09 -11.80
C CYS A 110 -21.66 3.52 -11.46
N GLU A 111 -22.89 3.88 -11.83
CA GLU A 111 -23.49 5.15 -11.44
C GLU A 111 -23.91 5.11 -9.96
N ASN A 112 -23.49 6.12 -9.18
CA ASN A 112 -23.75 6.24 -7.73
C ASN A 112 -23.39 4.95 -6.95
N PRO A 113 -22.11 4.50 -6.98
CA PRO A 113 -21.70 3.27 -6.32
C PRO A 113 -21.71 3.41 -4.79
N ARG A 114 -22.06 2.34 -4.10
CA ARG A 114 -21.84 2.18 -2.66
C ARG A 114 -20.54 1.44 -2.43
N VAL A 115 -19.59 2.11 -1.78
CA VAL A 115 -18.19 1.68 -1.68
C VAL A 115 -17.80 1.47 -0.22
N ILE A 116 -17.49 0.24 0.16
CA ILE A 116 -16.84 -0.03 1.45
C ILE A 116 -15.34 0.26 1.31
N VAL A 117 -14.79 1.02 2.25
CA VAL A 117 -13.33 1.25 2.36
C VAL A 117 -12.82 0.59 3.63
N MET A 118 -12.18 -0.57 3.45
CA MET A 118 -11.49 -1.29 4.53
C MET A 118 -10.15 -0.61 4.81
N ALA A 119 -9.93 -0.15 6.03
CA ALA A 119 -8.64 0.45 6.41
C ALA A 119 -8.35 0.33 7.90
N THR A 120 -7.15 0.71 8.31
CA THR A 120 -6.82 0.82 9.74
C THR A 120 -7.61 1.97 10.39
N PRO A 121 -7.92 1.89 11.70
CA PRO A 121 -8.62 2.96 12.39
C PRO A 121 -7.97 4.34 12.24
N LEU A 122 -6.62 4.41 12.23
CA LEU A 122 -5.90 5.66 12.04
C LEU A 122 -6.11 6.20 10.62
N THR A 123 -5.96 5.37 9.59
CA THR A 123 -6.13 5.80 8.19
C THR A 123 -7.50 6.42 7.95
N LEU A 124 -8.56 5.88 8.55
CA LEU A 124 -9.93 6.40 8.41
C LEU A 124 -10.16 7.73 9.13
N LYS A 125 -9.36 8.07 10.15
CA LYS A 125 -9.43 9.34 10.89
C LYS A 125 -8.57 10.45 10.28
N GLU A 126 -7.66 10.10 9.37
CA GLU A 126 -6.75 11.07 8.75
C GLU A 126 -7.50 12.01 7.81
N GLU A 127 -7.19 13.31 7.92
CA GLU A 127 -7.77 14.39 7.11
C GLU A 127 -7.67 14.11 5.61
N LYS A 128 -6.54 13.54 5.17
CA LYS A 128 -6.32 13.17 3.76
C LYS A 128 -7.35 12.16 3.26
N PHE A 129 -7.71 11.16 4.09
CA PHE A 129 -8.76 10.20 3.73
C PHE A 129 -10.13 10.89 3.66
N LEU A 130 -10.44 11.74 4.65
CA LEU A 130 -11.70 12.48 4.70
C LEU A 130 -11.84 13.44 3.50
N MET A 131 -10.79 14.16 3.15
CA MET A 131 -10.76 15.02 1.96
C MET A 131 -10.90 14.21 0.66
N LEU A 132 -10.31 13.02 0.59
CA LEU A 132 -10.45 12.15 -0.58
C LEU A 132 -11.90 11.64 -0.69
N ALA A 133 -12.50 11.22 0.41
CA ALA A 133 -13.91 10.81 0.46
C ALA A 133 -14.83 11.96 0.07
N ASP A 134 -14.59 13.18 0.57
CA ASP A 134 -15.39 14.38 0.30
C ASP A 134 -15.36 14.79 -1.18
N ARG A 135 -14.22 14.63 -1.87
CA ARG A 135 -14.11 14.91 -3.32
C ARG A 135 -15.08 14.11 -4.18
N PHE A 136 -15.52 12.99 -3.68
CA PHE A 136 -16.44 12.08 -4.36
C PHE A 136 -17.85 12.13 -3.76
N ALA A 137 -18.05 12.90 -2.68
CA ALA A 137 -19.37 13.09 -2.07
C ALA A 137 -20.40 13.59 -3.09
N GLY A 138 -21.58 12.96 -3.07
CA GLY A 138 -22.66 13.24 -4.03
C GLY A 138 -22.60 12.46 -5.34
N ARG A 139 -21.56 11.67 -5.56
CA ARG A 139 -21.44 10.71 -6.68
C ARG A 139 -21.44 9.26 -6.21
N GLU A 140 -21.07 9.05 -4.96
CA GLU A 140 -20.97 7.73 -4.34
C GLU A 140 -21.23 7.80 -2.84
N GLU A 141 -21.65 6.68 -2.27
CA GLU A 141 -21.74 6.49 -0.83
C GLU A 141 -20.48 5.75 -0.35
N ILE A 142 -19.60 6.43 0.38
CA ILE A 142 -18.40 5.84 0.98
C ILE A 142 -18.72 5.37 2.39
N ILE A 143 -18.51 4.08 2.63
CA ILE A 143 -18.73 3.41 3.91
C ILE A 143 -17.36 3.05 4.50
N PRO A 144 -16.83 3.80 5.48
CA PRO A 144 -15.59 3.45 6.13
C PRO A 144 -15.77 2.19 7.00
N LEU A 145 -14.91 1.20 6.81
CA LEU A 145 -14.92 -0.06 7.54
C LEU A 145 -13.58 -0.27 8.24
N PRO A 146 -13.47 0.05 9.54
CA PRO A 146 -12.27 -0.18 10.31
C PRO A 146 -12.04 -1.69 10.52
N CYS A 147 -10.80 -2.15 10.32
CA CYS A 147 -10.43 -3.56 10.40
C CYS A 147 -9.31 -3.78 11.43
N PRO A 148 -9.58 -3.59 12.74
CA PRO A 148 -8.59 -3.84 13.79
C PRO A 148 -8.24 -5.33 13.84
N GLY A 149 -6.94 -5.68 14.01
CA GLY A 149 -6.48 -7.07 14.09
C GLY A 149 -6.26 -7.76 12.74
N LEU A 150 -6.77 -7.24 11.63
CA LEU A 150 -6.62 -7.90 10.31
C LEU A 150 -5.16 -7.86 9.82
N VAL A 151 -4.40 -6.81 10.14
CA VAL A 151 -2.97 -6.73 9.81
C VAL A 151 -2.20 -7.82 10.51
N GLU A 152 -2.43 -8.00 11.80
CA GLU A 152 -1.77 -8.98 12.66
C GLU A 152 -2.06 -10.41 12.19
N LEU A 153 -3.30 -10.71 11.80
CA LEU A 153 -3.68 -12.00 11.21
C LEU A 153 -2.89 -12.28 9.92
N ILE A 154 -2.75 -11.29 9.04
CA ILE A 154 -2.02 -11.45 7.79
C ILE A 154 -0.51 -11.59 8.05
N GLU A 155 0.07 -10.82 8.97
CA GLU A 155 1.49 -10.91 9.32
C GLU A 155 1.87 -12.22 10.00
N SER A 156 0.93 -12.87 10.70
CA SER A 156 1.11 -14.24 11.22
C SER A 156 1.10 -15.33 10.12
N GLY A 157 0.88 -14.94 8.86
CA GLY A 157 0.77 -15.86 7.72
C GLY A 157 -0.66 -16.36 7.46
N ASN A 158 -1.63 -15.94 8.27
CA ASN A 158 -3.03 -16.35 8.12
C ASN A 158 -3.73 -15.48 7.07
N THR A 159 -3.55 -15.82 5.79
CA THR A 159 -4.13 -15.08 4.66
C THR A 159 -5.39 -15.75 4.07
N ASP A 160 -5.71 -16.98 4.49
CA ASP A 160 -6.85 -17.77 3.98
C ASP A 160 -7.28 -18.90 4.95
N GLY A 161 -6.81 -18.90 6.20
CA GLY A 161 -7.18 -19.91 7.22
C GLY A 161 -8.56 -19.66 7.84
N GLU A 162 -8.98 -20.54 8.75
CA GLU A 162 -10.31 -20.45 9.39
C GLU A 162 -10.48 -19.18 10.21
N GLU A 163 -9.44 -18.73 10.90
CA GLU A 163 -9.47 -17.56 11.78
C GLU A 163 -9.75 -16.26 10.97
N ILE A 164 -9.03 -16.04 9.87
CA ILE A 164 -9.29 -14.87 9.02
C ILE A 164 -10.65 -14.95 8.34
N ASN A 165 -11.10 -16.17 7.96
CA ASN A 165 -12.42 -16.35 7.37
C ASN A 165 -13.54 -16.07 8.40
N ALA A 166 -13.37 -16.48 9.66
CA ALA A 166 -14.32 -16.15 10.74
C ALA A 166 -14.35 -14.65 11.00
N TYR A 167 -13.19 -13.99 11.06
CA TYR A 167 -13.06 -12.54 11.20
C TYR A 167 -13.79 -11.80 10.07
N LEU A 168 -13.51 -12.15 8.81
CA LEU A 168 -14.10 -11.49 7.65
C LEU A 168 -15.61 -11.72 7.55
N ARG A 169 -16.10 -12.91 7.92
CA ARG A 169 -17.55 -13.19 7.99
C ARG A 169 -18.25 -12.25 8.96
N SER A 170 -17.73 -12.13 10.18
CA SER A 170 -18.27 -11.19 11.18
C SER A 170 -18.20 -9.74 10.72
N LEU A 171 -17.07 -9.35 10.07
CA LEU A 171 -16.87 -8.00 9.60
C LEU A 171 -17.87 -7.58 8.51
N PHE A 172 -18.21 -8.49 7.59
CA PHE A 172 -19.16 -8.21 6.49
C PHE A 172 -20.61 -8.56 6.79
N GLU A 173 -20.92 -9.22 7.92
CA GLU A 173 -22.29 -9.58 8.32
C GLU A 173 -23.29 -8.42 8.25
N PRO A 174 -22.97 -7.19 8.71
CA PRO A 174 -23.89 -6.05 8.63
C PRO A 174 -24.24 -5.63 7.20
N PHE A 175 -23.47 -6.06 6.22
CA PHE A 175 -23.63 -5.69 4.81
C PHE A 175 -24.19 -6.82 3.94
N ALA A 176 -24.49 -8.00 4.51
CA ALA A 176 -24.86 -9.22 3.77
C ALA A 176 -26.07 -9.04 2.86
N THR A 177 -27.02 -8.17 3.23
CA THR A 177 -28.25 -7.88 2.47
C THR A 177 -28.23 -6.52 1.78
N GLN A 178 -27.12 -5.78 1.89
CA GLN A 178 -26.99 -4.45 1.32
C GLN A 178 -26.37 -4.52 -0.08
N ARG A 179 -26.80 -3.61 -0.96
CA ARG A 179 -26.10 -3.38 -2.22
C ARG A 179 -24.75 -2.73 -1.90
N ILE A 180 -23.66 -3.39 -2.27
CA ILE A 180 -22.31 -2.85 -2.24
C ILE A 180 -21.69 -3.12 -3.60
N ASP A 181 -21.20 -2.09 -4.26
CA ASP A 181 -20.69 -2.18 -5.63
C ASP A 181 -19.16 -2.36 -5.66
N ALA A 182 -18.46 -1.85 -4.62
CA ALA A 182 -17.02 -2.05 -4.51
C ALA A 182 -16.57 -2.15 -3.05
N VAL A 183 -15.46 -2.88 -2.84
CA VAL A 183 -14.69 -2.93 -1.59
C VAL A 183 -13.27 -2.47 -1.90
N VAL A 184 -12.86 -1.36 -1.31
CA VAL A 184 -11.52 -0.79 -1.46
C VAL A 184 -10.63 -1.29 -0.33
N LEU A 185 -9.50 -1.89 -0.67
CA LEU A 185 -8.48 -2.35 0.26
C LEU A 185 -7.53 -1.18 0.59
N GLY A 186 -7.86 -0.41 1.64
CA GLY A 186 -7.13 0.78 2.07
C GLY A 186 -5.91 0.50 2.96
N CYS A 187 -5.44 -0.74 3.01
CA CYS A 187 -4.21 -1.14 3.70
C CYS A 187 -3.40 -2.08 2.80
N THR A 188 -2.09 -1.94 2.78
CA THR A 188 -1.16 -2.74 1.96
C THR A 188 -1.14 -4.23 2.30
N HIS A 189 -1.56 -4.59 3.50
CA HIS A 189 -1.67 -5.99 3.92
C HIS A 189 -2.87 -6.70 3.29
N TYR A 190 -3.99 -6.02 3.11
CA TYR A 190 -5.25 -6.64 2.70
C TYR A 190 -5.21 -7.32 1.31
N PRO A 191 -4.47 -6.83 0.31
CA PRO A 191 -4.30 -7.55 -0.96
C PRO A 191 -3.72 -8.96 -0.82
N HIS A 192 -2.96 -9.26 0.26
CA HIS A 192 -2.46 -10.61 0.51
C HIS A 192 -3.55 -11.60 0.93
N ALA A 193 -4.69 -11.09 1.42
CA ALA A 193 -5.89 -11.84 1.77
C ALA A 193 -7.07 -11.57 0.82
N SER A 194 -6.82 -11.02 -0.38
CA SER A 194 -7.88 -10.59 -1.31
C SER A 194 -8.86 -11.70 -1.67
N ALA A 195 -8.39 -12.95 -1.82
CA ALA A 195 -9.25 -14.10 -2.09
C ALA A 195 -10.22 -14.40 -0.93
N ALA A 196 -9.75 -14.35 0.32
CA ALA A 196 -10.60 -14.50 1.50
C ALA A 196 -11.58 -13.33 1.62
N ILE A 197 -11.12 -12.08 1.41
CA ILE A 197 -11.98 -10.90 1.43
C ILE A 197 -13.08 -11.02 0.38
N ALA A 198 -12.74 -11.41 -0.87
CA ALA A 198 -13.72 -11.55 -1.95
C ALA A 198 -14.80 -12.61 -1.67
N ARG A 199 -14.47 -13.67 -0.92
CA ARG A 199 -15.46 -14.71 -0.53
C ARG A 199 -16.49 -14.21 0.48
N HIS A 200 -16.11 -13.27 1.34
CA HIS A 200 -16.96 -12.74 2.40
C HIS A 200 -17.58 -11.37 2.10
N ALA A 201 -17.01 -10.65 1.12
CA ALA A 201 -17.57 -9.39 0.66
C ALA A 201 -18.98 -9.57 0.09
N PRO A 202 -19.84 -8.56 0.15
CA PRO A 202 -21.16 -8.59 -0.44
C PRO A 202 -21.14 -9.04 -1.91
N LYS A 203 -22.10 -9.88 -2.29
CA LYS A 203 -22.15 -10.50 -3.61
C LYS A 203 -22.16 -9.47 -4.74
N GLY A 204 -21.22 -9.58 -5.67
CA GLY A 204 -21.11 -8.70 -6.83
C GLY A 204 -20.19 -7.49 -6.59
N ALA A 205 -19.73 -7.24 -5.37
CA ALA A 205 -18.79 -6.16 -5.09
C ALA A 205 -17.43 -6.40 -5.76
N VAL A 206 -16.90 -5.37 -6.43
CA VAL A 206 -15.56 -5.40 -7.04
C VAL A 206 -14.51 -5.09 -5.98
N ILE A 207 -13.49 -5.94 -5.86
CA ILE A 207 -12.37 -5.70 -4.94
C ILE A 207 -11.29 -4.85 -5.63
N LEU A 208 -10.92 -3.74 -5.02
CA LEU A 208 -9.97 -2.77 -5.56
C LEU A 208 -8.90 -2.38 -4.54
N ASP A 209 -7.67 -2.18 -5.01
CA ASP A 209 -6.57 -1.65 -4.19
C ASP A 209 -5.78 -0.54 -4.92
N GLY A 210 -4.92 0.16 -4.16
CA GLY A 210 -4.14 1.28 -4.68
C GLY A 210 -2.84 0.89 -5.39
N GLY A 211 -2.45 -0.38 -5.41
CA GLY A 211 -1.13 -0.82 -5.85
C GLY A 211 -0.85 -0.54 -7.32
N MET A 212 -1.76 -0.94 -8.22
CA MET A 212 -1.61 -0.70 -9.67
C MET A 212 -1.59 0.80 -10.00
N GLY A 213 -2.45 1.60 -9.35
CA GLY A 213 -2.47 3.06 -9.51
C GLY A 213 -1.14 3.69 -9.10
N THR A 214 -0.60 3.26 -7.95
CA THR A 214 0.70 3.69 -7.44
C THR A 214 1.84 3.30 -8.40
N ALA A 215 1.82 2.10 -8.95
CA ALA A 215 2.84 1.64 -9.90
C ALA A 215 2.84 2.47 -11.19
N ARG A 216 1.66 2.74 -11.76
CA ARG A 216 1.51 3.59 -12.95
C ARG A 216 1.98 5.03 -12.67
N HIS A 217 1.58 5.60 -11.53
CA HIS A 217 2.01 6.94 -11.13
C HIS A 217 3.52 7.02 -10.92
N THR A 218 4.12 6.01 -10.29
CA THR A 218 5.58 5.92 -10.14
C THR A 218 6.27 5.96 -11.50
N ARG A 219 5.82 5.15 -12.47
CA ARG A 219 6.37 5.15 -13.82
C ARG A 219 6.28 6.53 -14.48
N THR A 220 5.14 7.19 -14.37
CA THR A 220 4.93 8.54 -14.94
C THR A 220 5.92 9.54 -14.32
N ARG A 221 6.04 9.57 -12.98
CA ARG A 221 6.95 10.50 -12.28
C ARG A 221 8.41 10.26 -12.63
N LEU A 222 8.83 8.99 -12.79
CA LEU A 222 10.19 8.65 -13.22
C LEU A 222 10.44 9.05 -14.69
N ALA A 223 9.45 8.89 -15.58
CA ALA A 223 9.56 9.31 -16.97
C ALA A 223 9.72 10.83 -17.07
N GLU A 224 8.89 11.60 -16.38
CA GLU A 224 8.94 13.06 -16.32
C GLU A 224 10.30 13.58 -15.79
N ALA A 225 10.88 12.86 -14.82
CA ALA A 225 12.19 13.18 -14.25
C ALA A 225 13.40 12.65 -15.07
N GLY A 226 13.18 11.92 -16.17
CA GLY A 226 14.26 11.28 -16.94
C GLY A 226 15.02 10.21 -16.17
N LEU A 227 14.36 9.54 -15.21
CA LEU A 227 14.97 8.58 -14.28
C LEU A 227 14.61 7.12 -14.58
N LEU A 228 13.84 6.82 -15.64
CA LEU A 228 13.59 5.44 -16.04
C LEU A 228 14.90 4.76 -16.44
N ARG A 229 15.07 3.53 -15.99
CA ARG A 229 16.19 2.70 -16.41
C ARG A 229 15.99 2.27 -17.86
N THR A 230 17.04 2.39 -18.66
CA THR A 230 17.02 2.08 -20.09
C THR A 230 17.50 0.67 -20.41
N SER A 231 18.03 -0.07 -19.43
CA SER A 231 18.43 -1.46 -19.60
C SER A 231 17.24 -2.36 -19.87
N HIS A 232 17.42 -3.34 -20.75
CA HIS A 232 16.43 -4.39 -21.03
C HIS A 232 16.56 -5.61 -20.10
N GLU A 233 17.57 -5.62 -19.24
CA GLU A 233 17.76 -6.68 -18.26
C GLU A 233 16.78 -6.52 -17.09
N THR A 234 16.28 -7.64 -16.58
CA THR A 234 15.46 -7.68 -15.37
C THR A 234 16.20 -7.02 -14.20
N GLY A 235 15.52 -6.14 -13.51
CA GLY A 235 16.09 -5.41 -12.38
C GLY A 235 16.35 -6.31 -11.17
N LYS A 236 17.23 -5.84 -10.29
CA LYS A 236 17.57 -6.51 -9.03
C LYS A 236 16.61 -6.07 -7.92
N ILE A 237 16.26 -7.01 -7.04
CA ILE A 237 15.41 -6.75 -5.88
C ILE A 237 16.20 -7.05 -4.62
N ARG A 238 16.32 -6.05 -3.73
CA ARG A 238 16.86 -6.21 -2.39
C ARG A 238 15.75 -6.03 -1.38
N ILE A 239 15.55 -7.01 -0.50
CA ILE A 239 14.57 -6.95 0.59
C ILE A 239 15.31 -6.72 1.90
N ILE A 240 14.92 -5.66 2.61
CA ILE A 240 15.37 -5.31 3.95
C ILE A 240 14.13 -5.29 4.84
N ASN A 241 14.17 -5.97 5.97
CA ASN A 241 13.16 -5.86 7.01
C ASN A 241 13.88 -5.59 8.34
N THR A 242 13.38 -4.63 9.12
CA THR A 242 14.03 -4.19 10.36
C THR A 242 13.70 -5.05 11.57
N SER A 243 12.80 -6.04 11.42
CA SER A 243 12.49 -6.99 12.49
C SER A 243 13.71 -7.82 12.90
N PRO A 244 13.88 -8.11 14.18
CA PRO A 244 14.87 -9.08 14.64
C PRO A 244 14.51 -10.53 14.25
N ASP A 245 13.28 -10.82 13.82
CA ASP A 245 12.87 -12.14 13.35
C ASP A 245 13.48 -12.45 11.97
N PRO A 246 14.43 -13.42 11.89
CA PRO A 246 15.12 -13.75 10.63
C PRO A 246 14.19 -14.38 9.59
N ARG A 247 12.97 -14.79 9.96
CA ARG A 247 11.98 -15.38 9.06
C ARG A 247 11.29 -14.32 8.17
N LEU A 248 11.19 -13.06 8.63
CA LEU A 248 10.44 -12.03 7.92
C LEU A 248 10.99 -11.70 6.52
N PRO A 249 12.30 -11.58 6.27
CA PRO A 249 12.79 -11.42 4.90
C PRO A 249 12.43 -12.60 3.97
N PHE A 250 12.36 -13.81 4.51
CA PHE A 250 11.91 -14.99 3.76
C PHE A 250 10.40 -14.93 3.49
N PHE A 251 9.62 -14.55 4.49
CA PHE A 251 8.17 -14.35 4.34
C PHE A 251 7.84 -13.27 3.31
N CYS A 252 8.57 -12.15 3.29
CA CYS A 252 8.46 -11.14 2.24
C CYS A 252 8.70 -11.74 0.84
N LYS A 253 9.70 -12.62 0.68
CA LYS A 253 9.94 -13.31 -0.60
C LYS A 253 8.79 -14.24 -0.96
N GLN A 254 8.24 -14.98 0.00
CA GLN A 254 7.06 -15.84 -0.24
C GLN A 254 5.87 -15.00 -0.72
N LEU A 255 5.57 -13.87 -0.06
CA LEU A 255 4.51 -12.96 -0.47
C LEU A 255 4.76 -12.37 -1.87
N LEU A 256 6.03 -12.05 -2.20
CA LEU A 256 6.40 -11.49 -3.49
C LEU A 256 6.11 -12.44 -4.66
N TYR A 257 6.41 -13.72 -4.48
CA TYR A 257 6.31 -14.75 -5.53
C TYR A 257 5.05 -15.62 -5.41
N LYS A 258 4.18 -15.36 -4.42
CA LYS A 258 2.89 -16.05 -4.30
C LYS A 258 2.05 -15.80 -5.55
N LYS A 259 1.66 -16.88 -6.24
CA LYS A 259 0.68 -16.80 -7.34
C LYS A 259 -0.68 -16.41 -6.72
N CYS A 260 -1.29 -15.36 -7.25
CA CYS A 260 -2.66 -14.99 -6.92
C CYS A 260 -3.64 -15.83 -7.73
#